data_186d75ea9a3fb4e5a1db05f5d364ca50
#
_entry.id   186d75ea9a3fb4e5a1db05f5d364ca50
#
_cell.length_a   1.000
_cell.length_b   1.000
_cell.length_c   1.000
_cell.angle_alpha   90.00
_cell.angle_beta   90.00
_cell.angle_gamma   90.00
#
_symmetry.space_group_name_H-M   'P 1'
#
loop_
_entity.id
_entity.type
_entity.pdbx_description
1 polymer ?
#
loop_
_entity_poly.entity_id
_entity_poly.type
_entity_poly.pdbx_seq_one_letter_code
_entity_poly.pdbx_strand_id
1 'polypeptide(L)'
;MKKFVRLCLFALLVSFCLLCACMRQTVKSPDADSVVLFPPPPDTTRIQFLTHFSSSTDLVKGRGGFKKFLLGEEEARDIIKPYGVSAHKEKVYICDTGLGGMEILDLSRGTFEYFIPGGKGQLQLPINCCLDERGYLYVADARRQQIVVFDQDLKYKHAFGAAENFKPTDVAVYADRILVANVLDHSIYVYGSDDYQLKDKIPDMEPGEEGFIRQCTNLTLGPEKLFVSDMGDFNVKAFSSGGAFLSQVGRYGKHPGSFTRPKGIAVDRDQNLFVVDAAFENVQIFNSQGQLLMHFGGSYGGKGAMWLPAAVEISYENLSYFQPYVEESFELKYLIYVSNQYGPAKVNVYGRVEEKPSSP
;
A
#
# COMPACT_ATOMS: atom_id res chain seq x y z
N MET A 1 2.27 59.58 -31.97
CA MET A 1 3.46 58.92 -31.43
C MET A 1 3.21 58.21 -30.08
N LYS A 2 2.72 58.86 -29.03
CA LYS A 2 2.54 58.27 -27.70
C LYS A 2 1.58 57.06 -27.62
N LYS A 3 0.52 56.98 -28.47
CA LYS A 3 -0.40 55.83 -28.50
C LYS A 3 0.20 54.58 -29.18
N PHE A 4 1.03 54.77 -30.19
CA PHE A 4 1.70 53.70 -30.90
C PHE A 4 2.77 53.00 -30.07
N VAL A 5 3.55 53.77 -29.30
CA VAL A 5 4.56 53.26 -28.38
C VAL A 5 3.93 52.44 -27.25
N ARG A 6 2.77 52.85 -26.72
CA ARG A 6 2.01 52.05 -25.70
C ARG A 6 1.47 50.74 -26.24
N LEU A 7 1.02 50.71 -27.50
CA LEU A 7 0.53 49.49 -28.12
C LEU A 7 1.66 48.49 -28.38
N CYS A 8 2.83 48.95 -28.80
CA CYS A 8 4.02 48.12 -28.98
C CYS A 8 4.57 47.57 -27.65
N LEU A 9 4.57 48.36 -26.58
CA LEU A 9 4.97 47.90 -25.25
C LEU A 9 3.99 46.85 -24.69
N PHE A 10 2.70 47.03 -24.91
CA PHE A 10 1.69 46.03 -24.48
C PHE A 10 1.80 44.71 -25.24
N ALA A 11 2.04 44.78 -26.57
CA ALA A 11 2.29 43.59 -27.38
C ALA A 11 3.57 42.82 -26.98
N LEU A 12 4.63 43.53 -26.63
CA LEU A 12 5.89 42.97 -26.10
C LEU A 12 5.69 42.31 -24.73
N LEU A 13 4.91 42.92 -23.85
CA LEU A 13 4.60 42.33 -22.51
C LEU A 13 3.75 41.06 -22.64
N VAL A 14 2.76 41.06 -23.52
CA VAL A 14 1.92 39.86 -23.76
C VAL A 14 2.74 38.76 -24.41
N SER A 15 3.65 39.07 -25.34
CA SER A 15 4.55 38.08 -25.95
C SER A 15 5.54 37.50 -24.93
N PHE A 16 6.03 38.31 -23.99
CA PHE A 16 6.93 37.84 -22.92
C PHE A 16 6.19 36.94 -21.90
N CYS A 17 4.94 37.25 -21.55
CA CYS A 17 4.10 36.39 -20.70
C CYS A 17 3.75 35.05 -21.36
N LEU A 18 3.55 35.03 -22.68
CA LEU A 18 3.29 33.78 -23.42
C LEU A 18 4.53 32.90 -23.53
N LEU A 19 5.73 33.46 -23.56
CA LEU A 19 6.99 32.71 -23.55
C LEU A 19 7.34 32.12 -22.17
N CYS A 20 6.94 32.76 -21.08
CA CYS A 20 7.11 32.21 -19.73
C CYS A 20 6.12 31.11 -19.37
N ALA A 21 4.99 30.99 -20.06
CA ALA A 21 3.95 29.99 -19.75
C ALA A 21 4.25 28.58 -20.27
N CYS A 22 5.33 28.36 -21.02
CA CYS A 22 5.65 27.07 -21.66
C CYS A 22 6.94 26.40 -21.22
N MET A 23 7.49 26.73 -20.05
CA MET A 23 8.49 25.84 -19.41
C MET A 23 7.80 24.84 -18.49
N ARG A 24 6.93 23.99 -19.02
CA ARG A 24 6.69 22.68 -18.43
C ARG A 24 8.00 21.92 -18.55
N GLN A 25 8.71 21.74 -17.45
CA GLN A 25 9.71 20.69 -17.38
C GLN A 25 8.97 19.38 -17.66
N THR A 26 9.09 18.88 -18.86
CA THR A 26 8.79 17.49 -19.18
C THR A 26 9.85 16.68 -18.43
N VAL A 27 9.48 16.18 -17.24
CA VAL A 27 10.22 15.08 -16.63
C VAL A 27 10.20 13.97 -17.69
N LYS A 28 11.37 13.71 -18.31
CA LYS A 28 11.50 12.59 -19.23
C LYS A 28 11.06 11.35 -18.47
N SER A 29 10.04 10.64 -18.97
CA SER A 29 9.77 9.29 -18.51
C SER A 29 11.05 8.48 -18.70
N PRO A 30 11.47 7.67 -17.69
CA PRO A 30 12.60 6.77 -17.87
C PRO A 30 12.37 5.92 -19.14
N ASP A 31 13.44 5.70 -19.92
CA ASP A 31 13.39 4.80 -21.07
C ASP A 31 12.81 3.45 -20.65
N ALA A 32 12.05 2.80 -21.55
CA ALA A 32 11.33 1.57 -21.22
C ALA A 32 12.21 0.45 -20.65
N ASP A 33 13.52 0.52 -20.85
CA ASP A 33 14.53 -0.44 -20.33
C ASP A 33 15.31 0.09 -19.13
N SER A 34 15.07 1.31 -18.64
CA SER A 34 15.81 1.85 -17.52
C SER A 34 15.38 1.22 -16.19
N VAL A 35 16.39 0.90 -15.34
CA VAL A 35 16.16 0.53 -13.94
C VAL A 35 15.74 1.76 -13.16
N VAL A 36 14.70 1.63 -12.35
CA VAL A 36 14.19 2.74 -11.53
C VAL A 36 14.65 2.57 -10.09
N LEU A 37 15.45 3.50 -9.62
CA LEU A 37 16.15 3.49 -8.34
C LEU A 37 15.73 4.70 -7.48
N PHE A 38 15.63 4.48 -6.17
CA PHE A 38 15.28 5.52 -5.20
C PHE A 38 16.25 5.48 -3.98
N PRO A 39 16.92 6.58 -3.62
CA PRO A 39 17.14 7.71 -4.52
C PRO A 39 17.94 7.27 -5.75
N PRO A 40 17.88 8.05 -6.84
CA PRO A 40 18.72 7.77 -8.01
C PRO A 40 20.18 8.10 -7.71
N PRO A 41 21.16 7.47 -8.40
CA PRO A 41 22.55 7.85 -8.30
C PRO A 41 22.77 9.35 -8.60
N PRO A 42 23.75 10.04 -7.95
CA PRO A 42 24.86 9.47 -7.17
C PRO A 42 24.53 9.14 -5.71
N ASP A 43 23.32 9.38 -5.24
CA ASP A 43 22.93 9.05 -3.88
C ASP A 43 22.85 7.53 -3.70
N THR A 44 23.08 7.05 -2.46
CA THR A 44 23.02 5.62 -2.16
C THR A 44 21.61 5.09 -2.35
N THR A 45 21.41 4.28 -3.38
CA THR A 45 20.11 3.63 -3.65
C THR A 45 19.70 2.71 -2.52
N ARG A 46 18.44 2.79 -2.15
CA ARG A 46 17.81 1.98 -1.08
C ARG A 46 16.64 1.15 -1.58
N ILE A 47 15.89 1.67 -2.55
CA ILE A 47 14.70 1.02 -3.10
C ILE A 47 14.86 0.92 -4.61
N GLN A 48 14.58 -0.25 -5.17
CA GLN A 48 14.51 -0.49 -6.60
C GLN A 48 13.08 -0.89 -6.97
N PHE A 49 12.51 -0.30 -8.02
CA PHE A 49 11.30 -0.84 -8.64
C PHE A 49 11.65 -2.14 -9.38
N LEU A 50 10.97 -3.23 -9.06
CA LEU A 50 11.23 -4.54 -9.65
C LEU A 50 10.26 -4.85 -10.80
N THR A 51 8.97 -4.86 -10.51
CA THR A 51 7.90 -5.20 -11.45
C THR A 51 6.55 -4.70 -10.96
N HIS A 52 5.49 -5.02 -11.69
CA HIS A 52 4.12 -4.83 -11.25
C HIS A 52 3.24 -6.00 -11.68
N PHE A 53 2.09 -6.13 -11.03
CA PHE A 53 1.01 -7.00 -11.43
C PHE A 53 -0.22 -6.16 -11.79
N SER A 54 -0.80 -6.42 -12.94
CA SER A 54 -2.06 -5.81 -13.41
C SER A 54 -3.04 -6.84 -13.91
N SER A 55 -2.54 -8.02 -14.28
CA SER A 55 -3.33 -9.14 -14.77
C SER A 55 -2.62 -10.48 -14.57
N SER A 56 -3.33 -11.56 -14.85
CA SER A 56 -2.79 -12.93 -14.84
C SER A 56 -1.60 -13.13 -15.79
N THR A 57 -1.48 -12.31 -16.84
CA THR A 57 -0.37 -12.41 -17.80
C THR A 57 0.98 -11.96 -17.23
N ASP A 58 0.99 -11.17 -16.16
CA ASP A 58 2.21 -10.66 -15.56
C ASP A 58 2.95 -11.74 -14.74
N LEU A 59 2.23 -12.75 -14.24
CA LEU A 59 2.82 -13.91 -13.55
C LEU A 59 3.61 -14.84 -14.47
N VAL A 60 3.29 -14.85 -15.76
CA VAL A 60 3.85 -15.81 -16.73
C VAL A 60 5.17 -15.33 -17.34
N LYS A 61 5.50 -14.04 -17.26
CA LYS A 61 6.70 -13.46 -17.88
C LYS A 61 8.03 -14.04 -17.34
N GLY A 62 8.04 -14.63 -16.15
CA GLY A 62 9.23 -15.26 -15.56
C GLY A 62 9.50 -16.71 -15.97
N ARG A 63 8.59 -17.39 -16.62
CA ARG A 63 8.70 -18.82 -16.99
C ARG A 63 8.35 -19.04 -18.46
N GLY A 64 9.33 -18.86 -19.33
CA GLY A 64 9.41 -19.35 -20.72
C GLY A 64 8.14 -19.39 -21.56
N GLY A 65 8.10 -18.59 -22.63
CA GLY A 65 6.97 -18.50 -23.59
C GLY A 65 6.52 -19.81 -24.26
N PHE A 66 7.15 -20.94 -23.92
CA PHE A 66 6.83 -22.26 -24.47
C PHE A 66 5.52 -22.85 -23.91
N LYS A 67 5.15 -22.52 -22.64
CA LYS A 67 3.89 -22.98 -22.06
C LYS A 67 2.66 -22.28 -22.64
N LYS A 68 2.81 -21.02 -23.07
CA LYS A 68 1.74 -20.23 -23.71
C LYS A 68 1.30 -20.82 -25.06
N PHE A 69 2.22 -21.45 -25.77
CA PHE A 69 1.97 -22.04 -27.08
C PHE A 69 1.20 -23.38 -26.98
N LEU A 70 1.31 -24.10 -25.88
CA LEU A 70 0.72 -25.44 -25.71
C LEU A 70 -0.69 -25.46 -25.10
N LEU A 71 -1.10 -24.43 -24.35
CA LEU A 71 -2.32 -24.43 -23.54
C LEU A 71 -3.47 -23.56 -24.08
N GLY A 72 -3.26 -22.84 -25.20
CA GLY A 72 -4.25 -21.89 -25.72
C GLY A 72 -4.22 -20.56 -24.94
N GLU A 73 -4.67 -19.48 -25.55
CA GLU A 73 -4.83 -18.18 -24.89
C GLU A 73 -6.03 -18.25 -23.94
N GLU A 74 -5.80 -18.48 -22.65
CA GLU A 74 -6.81 -18.14 -21.64
C GLU A 74 -7.00 -16.62 -21.65
N GLU A 75 -8.25 -16.15 -21.55
CA GLU A 75 -8.54 -14.73 -21.39
C GLU A 75 -7.79 -14.18 -20.17
N ALA A 76 -7.12 -13.04 -20.37
CA ALA A 76 -6.41 -12.36 -19.29
C ALA A 76 -7.41 -11.98 -18.18
N ARG A 77 -7.07 -12.28 -16.95
CA ARG A 77 -7.82 -11.86 -15.76
C ARG A 77 -7.19 -10.64 -15.18
N ASP A 78 -7.89 -9.52 -15.19
CA ASP A 78 -7.37 -8.23 -14.77
C ASP A 78 -7.60 -7.96 -13.29
N ILE A 79 -6.65 -7.28 -12.64
CA ILE A 79 -6.86 -6.60 -11.35
C ILE A 79 -7.61 -5.30 -11.67
N ILE A 80 -8.80 -5.10 -11.09
CA ILE A 80 -9.71 -4.02 -11.49
C ILE A 80 -9.43 -2.75 -10.68
N LYS A 81 -9.65 -2.81 -9.35
CA LYS A 81 -9.48 -1.68 -8.44
C LYS A 81 -8.98 -2.16 -7.09
N PRO A 82 -7.70 -2.54 -7.00
CA PRO A 82 -7.12 -3.07 -5.77
C PRO A 82 -7.08 -2.02 -4.68
N TYR A 83 -7.21 -2.47 -3.44
CA TYR A 83 -7.11 -1.62 -2.25
C TYR A 83 -6.10 -2.21 -1.26
N GLY A 84 -6.48 -3.20 -0.46
CA GLY A 84 -5.59 -3.92 0.44
C GLY A 84 -4.72 -4.94 -0.30
N VAL A 85 -3.51 -5.15 0.18
CA VAL A 85 -2.59 -6.20 -0.27
C VAL A 85 -1.93 -6.84 0.94
N SER A 86 -1.84 -8.17 0.95
CA SER A 86 -1.11 -8.93 1.96
C SER A 86 -0.34 -10.07 1.31
N ALA A 87 0.89 -10.29 1.75
CA ALA A 87 1.76 -11.37 1.29
C ALA A 87 1.94 -12.41 2.39
N HIS A 88 1.69 -13.66 2.09
CA HIS A 88 1.87 -14.77 3.04
C HIS A 88 2.33 -16.03 2.32
N LYS A 89 3.47 -16.56 2.75
CA LYS A 89 4.15 -17.67 2.08
C LYS A 89 4.36 -17.34 0.59
N GLU A 90 3.98 -18.25 -0.30
CA GLU A 90 4.16 -18.07 -1.75
C GLU A 90 3.03 -17.27 -2.42
N LYS A 91 2.10 -16.70 -1.64
CA LYS A 91 0.90 -16.05 -2.18
C LYS A 91 0.82 -14.57 -1.86
N VAL A 92 0.24 -13.83 -2.81
CA VAL A 92 -0.16 -12.43 -2.64
C VAL A 92 -1.68 -12.35 -2.74
N TYR A 93 -2.31 -11.79 -1.71
CA TYR A 93 -3.75 -11.61 -1.60
C TYR A 93 -4.07 -10.13 -1.83
N ILE A 94 -4.98 -9.84 -2.74
CA ILE A 94 -5.33 -8.49 -3.13
C ILE A 94 -6.83 -8.30 -2.92
N CYS A 95 -7.24 -7.38 -2.05
CA CYS A 95 -8.63 -6.99 -1.93
C CYS A 95 -8.99 -6.06 -3.08
N ASP A 96 -9.95 -6.45 -3.92
CA ASP A 96 -10.36 -5.66 -5.06
C ASP A 96 -11.78 -5.13 -4.92
N THR A 97 -11.89 -3.82 -4.74
CA THR A 97 -13.17 -3.14 -4.54
C THR A 97 -14.00 -3.03 -5.83
N GLY A 98 -13.39 -3.19 -6.99
CA GLY A 98 -14.07 -3.25 -8.30
C GLY A 98 -14.63 -4.63 -8.58
N LEU A 99 -13.91 -5.68 -8.20
CA LEU A 99 -14.33 -7.06 -8.31
C LEU A 99 -15.42 -7.43 -7.28
N GLY A 100 -15.41 -6.78 -6.11
CA GLY A 100 -16.20 -7.20 -4.95
C GLY A 100 -15.74 -8.55 -4.38
N GLY A 101 -14.46 -8.86 -4.56
CA GLY A 101 -13.78 -10.08 -4.20
C GLY A 101 -12.29 -9.84 -4.00
N MET A 102 -11.49 -10.85 -4.26
CA MET A 102 -10.04 -10.78 -4.12
C MET A 102 -9.35 -11.48 -5.29
N GLU A 103 -8.16 -11.04 -5.64
CA GLU A 103 -7.21 -11.82 -6.44
C GLU A 103 -6.23 -12.53 -5.50
N ILE A 104 -5.91 -13.77 -5.85
CA ILE A 104 -4.89 -14.57 -5.18
C ILE A 104 -3.86 -14.98 -6.22
N LEU A 105 -2.65 -14.47 -6.06
CA LEU A 105 -1.50 -14.75 -6.90
C LEU A 105 -0.63 -15.79 -6.19
N ASP A 106 -0.48 -16.98 -6.74
CA ASP A 106 0.48 -17.99 -6.24
C ASP A 106 1.76 -17.88 -7.07
N LEU A 107 2.78 -17.29 -6.48
CA LEU A 107 4.06 -17.02 -7.15
C LEU A 107 4.85 -18.31 -7.43
N SER A 108 4.68 -19.35 -6.61
CA SER A 108 5.38 -20.62 -6.78
C SER A 108 4.81 -21.44 -7.94
N ARG A 109 3.51 -21.40 -8.12
CA ARG A 109 2.79 -22.11 -9.19
C ARG A 109 2.62 -21.24 -10.44
N GLY A 110 2.73 -19.91 -10.31
CA GLY A 110 2.43 -18.96 -11.37
C GLY A 110 0.95 -18.98 -11.74
N THR A 111 0.06 -19.09 -10.74
CA THR A 111 -1.39 -19.06 -10.94
C THR A 111 -2.00 -17.77 -10.41
N PHE A 112 -3.07 -17.34 -11.07
CA PHE A 112 -3.86 -16.17 -10.72
C PHE A 112 -5.33 -16.62 -10.61
N GLU A 113 -5.94 -16.37 -9.47
CA GLU A 113 -7.29 -16.78 -9.19
C GLU A 113 -8.14 -15.61 -8.68
N TYR A 114 -9.39 -15.51 -9.18
CA TYR A 114 -10.40 -14.69 -8.53
C TYR A 114 -11.04 -15.47 -7.39
N PHE A 115 -10.92 -14.95 -6.18
CA PHE A 115 -11.60 -15.46 -5.01
C PHE A 115 -12.89 -14.68 -4.77
N ILE A 116 -14.01 -15.24 -5.24
CA ILE A 116 -15.35 -14.66 -5.13
C ILE A 116 -16.25 -15.68 -4.39
N PRO A 117 -16.13 -15.75 -3.05
CA PRO A 117 -16.87 -16.72 -2.27
C PRO A 117 -18.38 -16.41 -2.25
N GLY A 118 -19.19 -17.47 -2.26
CA GLY A 118 -20.64 -17.37 -2.18
C GLY A 118 -21.21 -17.63 -0.78
N GLY A 119 -22.53 -17.53 -0.67
CA GLY A 119 -23.27 -17.86 0.56
C GLY A 119 -22.84 -17.01 1.77
N LYS A 120 -22.61 -17.64 2.92
CA LYS A 120 -22.21 -16.93 4.16
C LYS A 120 -20.85 -16.24 4.03
N GLY A 121 -19.97 -16.69 3.15
CA GLY A 121 -18.66 -16.12 2.91
C GLY A 121 -18.66 -15.00 1.88
N GLN A 122 -19.77 -14.68 1.22
CA GLN A 122 -19.84 -13.70 0.16
C GLN A 122 -19.25 -12.35 0.60
N LEU A 123 -18.28 -11.84 -0.16
CA LEU A 123 -17.72 -10.50 0.01
C LEU A 123 -18.53 -9.49 -0.79
N GLN A 124 -18.56 -8.24 -0.33
CA GLN A 124 -19.28 -7.15 -0.99
C GLN A 124 -18.39 -5.95 -1.29
N LEU A 125 -17.56 -5.54 -0.34
CA LEU A 125 -16.58 -4.47 -0.50
C LEU A 125 -15.38 -4.76 0.40
N PRO A 126 -14.54 -5.74 0.01
CA PRO A 126 -13.32 -6.05 0.75
C PRO A 126 -12.34 -4.86 0.62
N ILE A 127 -11.94 -4.30 1.75
CA ILE A 127 -11.03 -3.15 1.79
C ILE A 127 -9.61 -3.60 2.09
N ASN A 128 -9.42 -4.44 3.11
CA ASN A 128 -8.11 -4.94 3.48
C ASN A 128 -8.20 -6.35 4.04
N CYS A 129 -7.08 -7.02 4.15
CA CYS A 129 -7.01 -8.37 4.68
C CYS A 129 -5.66 -8.62 5.37
N CYS A 130 -5.65 -9.60 6.25
CA CYS A 130 -4.42 -10.19 6.79
C CYS A 130 -4.57 -11.70 6.93
N LEU A 131 -3.44 -12.39 7.10
CA LEU A 131 -3.41 -13.81 7.44
C LEU A 131 -2.73 -13.99 8.79
N ASP A 132 -3.24 -14.94 9.58
CA ASP A 132 -2.58 -15.38 10.79
C ASP A 132 -1.53 -16.48 10.50
N GLU A 133 -0.77 -16.89 11.51
CA GLU A 133 0.26 -17.92 11.40
C GLU A 133 -0.30 -19.29 10.98
N ARG A 134 -1.58 -19.55 11.24
CA ARG A 134 -2.29 -20.76 10.81
C ARG A 134 -2.70 -20.72 9.35
N GLY A 135 -2.60 -19.54 8.69
CA GLY A 135 -3.02 -19.28 7.33
C GLY A 135 -4.52 -18.99 7.21
N TYR A 136 -5.19 -18.59 8.31
CA TYR A 136 -6.56 -18.11 8.24
C TYR A 136 -6.57 -16.69 7.67
N LEU A 137 -7.44 -16.45 6.70
CA LEU A 137 -7.60 -15.17 6.03
C LEU A 137 -8.74 -14.39 6.70
N TYR A 138 -8.42 -13.19 7.16
CA TYR A 138 -9.35 -12.22 7.74
C TYR A 138 -9.53 -11.09 6.75
N VAL A 139 -10.77 -10.79 6.37
CA VAL A 139 -11.11 -9.76 5.38
C VAL A 139 -12.00 -8.71 6.01
N ALA A 140 -11.55 -7.47 6.00
CA ALA A 140 -12.35 -6.32 6.41
C ALA A 140 -13.29 -5.92 5.26
N ASP A 141 -14.58 -6.26 5.39
CA ASP A 141 -15.61 -5.94 4.41
C ASP A 141 -16.47 -4.75 4.86
N ALA A 142 -16.18 -3.59 4.30
CA ALA A 142 -16.81 -2.33 4.72
C ALA A 142 -18.30 -2.23 4.39
N ARG A 143 -18.79 -2.94 3.34
CA ARG A 143 -20.21 -2.93 2.98
C ARG A 143 -21.00 -3.94 3.81
N ARG A 144 -20.41 -5.08 4.12
CA ARG A 144 -20.99 -6.05 5.06
C ARG A 144 -20.96 -5.56 6.50
N GLN A 145 -20.11 -4.58 6.80
CA GLN A 145 -19.83 -4.13 8.18
C GLN A 145 -19.34 -5.30 9.06
N GLN A 146 -18.50 -6.14 8.50
CA GLN A 146 -18.00 -7.36 9.16
C GLN A 146 -16.54 -7.63 8.81
N ILE A 147 -15.87 -8.35 9.71
CA ILE A 147 -14.69 -9.13 9.36
C ILE A 147 -15.17 -10.51 8.96
N VAL A 148 -14.78 -10.95 7.77
CA VAL A 148 -15.10 -12.29 7.25
C VAL A 148 -13.85 -13.15 7.35
N VAL A 149 -13.98 -14.33 7.96
CA VAL A 149 -12.86 -15.26 8.22
C VAL A 149 -13.00 -16.48 7.36
N PHE A 150 -11.91 -16.84 6.69
CA PHE A 150 -11.77 -18.06 5.92
C PHE A 150 -10.64 -18.91 6.50
N ASP A 151 -10.77 -20.24 6.42
CA ASP A 151 -9.69 -21.13 6.82
C ASP A 151 -8.55 -21.20 5.78
N GLN A 152 -7.54 -22.00 6.05
CA GLN A 152 -6.37 -22.19 5.16
C GLN A 152 -6.72 -22.73 3.77
N ASP A 153 -7.89 -23.39 3.62
CA ASP A 153 -8.43 -23.87 2.34
C ASP A 153 -9.37 -22.87 1.68
N LEU A 154 -9.42 -21.62 2.19
CA LEU A 154 -10.31 -20.55 1.76
C LEU A 154 -11.81 -20.88 1.91
N LYS A 155 -12.17 -21.78 2.83
CA LYS A 155 -13.57 -22.07 3.17
C LYS A 155 -14.04 -21.11 4.25
N TYR A 156 -15.28 -20.62 4.10
CA TYR A 156 -15.89 -19.76 5.11
C TYR A 156 -15.88 -20.42 6.50
N LYS A 157 -15.36 -19.71 7.47
CA LYS A 157 -15.32 -20.14 8.86
C LYS A 157 -16.27 -19.34 9.75
N HIS A 158 -16.16 -18.00 9.73
CA HIS A 158 -16.92 -17.12 10.61
C HIS A 158 -17.04 -15.72 10.01
N ALA A 159 -17.97 -14.91 10.56
CA ALA A 159 -18.00 -13.48 10.36
C ALA A 159 -18.46 -12.80 11.64
N PHE A 160 -17.82 -11.69 12.00
CA PHE A 160 -18.12 -10.94 13.21
C PHE A 160 -18.10 -9.43 12.95
N GLY A 161 -18.56 -8.65 13.91
CA GLY A 161 -18.88 -7.24 13.75
C GLY A 161 -20.39 -7.06 13.53
N ALA A 162 -20.82 -6.32 12.54
CA ALA A 162 -22.22 -6.03 12.22
C ALA A 162 -22.98 -5.29 13.34
N ALA A 163 -22.26 -4.55 14.18
CA ALA A 163 -22.84 -3.64 15.15
C ALA A 163 -23.22 -2.31 14.49
N GLU A 164 -24.12 -1.57 15.12
CA GLU A 164 -24.37 -0.17 14.76
C GLU A 164 -23.05 0.63 14.86
N ASN A 165 -22.78 1.49 13.87
CA ASN A 165 -21.53 2.25 13.76
C ASN A 165 -20.25 1.40 13.56
N PHE A 166 -20.35 0.22 12.99
CA PHE A 166 -19.19 -0.59 12.64
C PHE A 166 -18.93 -0.56 11.13
N LYS A 167 -17.80 -0.02 10.73
CA LYS A 167 -17.32 -0.02 9.34
C LYS A 167 -15.83 -0.30 9.30
N PRO A 168 -15.45 -1.58 9.21
CA PRO A 168 -14.05 -1.97 9.23
C PRO A 168 -13.34 -1.50 7.95
N THR A 169 -12.13 -0.99 8.12
CA THR A 169 -11.25 -0.55 7.03
C THR A 169 -9.95 -1.32 6.98
N ASP A 170 -9.56 -1.90 8.12
CA ASP A 170 -8.36 -2.72 8.21
C ASP A 170 -8.47 -3.74 9.33
N VAL A 171 -7.67 -4.80 9.26
CA VAL A 171 -7.62 -5.87 10.25
C VAL A 171 -6.19 -6.40 10.38
N ALA A 172 -5.76 -6.64 11.61
CA ALA A 172 -4.51 -7.35 11.90
C ALA A 172 -4.73 -8.37 13.01
N VAL A 173 -3.97 -9.46 12.97
CA VAL A 173 -3.98 -10.50 14.00
C VAL A 173 -2.64 -10.50 14.72
N TYR A 174 -2.70 -10.47 16.05
CA TYR A 174 -1.51 -10.50 16.90
C TYR A 174 -1.77 -11.33 18.15
N ALA A 175 -1.01 -12.40 18.31
CA ALA A 175 -1.18 -13.35 19.39
C ALA A 175 -2.63 -13.87 19.45
N ASP A 176 -3.32 -13.62 20.57
CA ASP A 176 -4.70 -14.00 20.83
C ASP A 176 -5.73 -12.90 20.47
N ARG A 177 -5.33 -11.84 19.76
CA ARG A 177 -6.15 -10.67 19.45
C ARG A 177 -6.31 -10.43 17.97
N ILE A 178 -7.49 -9.97 17.61
CA ILE A 178 -7.78 -9.42 16.28
C ILE A 178 -8.07 -7.93 16.46
N LEU A 179 -7.23 -7.10 15.84
CA LEU A 179 -7.36 -5.65 15.87
C LEU A 179 -8.07 -5.19 14.60
N VAL A 180 -9.12 -4.40 14.74
CA VAL A 180 -9.93 -3.92 13.61
C VAL A 180 -10.04 -2.41 13.65
N ALA A 181 -9.55 -1.76 12.59
CA ALA A 181 -9.75 -0.33 12.40
C ALA A 181 -11.22 -0.04 12.07
N ASN A 182 -11.91 0.71 12.90
CA ASN A 182 -13.29 1.13 12.66
C ASN A 182 -13.36 2.63 12.38
N VAL A 183 -13.63 2.99 11.13
CA VAL A 183 -13.62 4.40 10.69
C VAL A 183 -14.80 5.23 11.23
N LEU A 184 -15.86 4.59 11.71
CA LEU A 184 -17.06 5.29 12.21
C LEU A 184 -17.05 5.57 13.71
N ASP A 185 -16.21 4.87 14.48
CA ASP A 185 -16.19 4.96 15.94
C ASP A 185 -14.86 5.46 16.50
N HIS A 186 -14.02 6.05 15.65
CA HIS A 186 -12.74 6.68 16.05
C HIS A 186 -11.81 5.76 16.84
N SER A 187 -11.93 4.44 16.70
CA SER A 187 -11.25 3.47 17.54
C SER A 187 -10.82 2.20 16.80
N ILE A 188 -9.93 1.47 17.41
CA ILE A 188 -9.54 0.12 17.06
C ILE A 188 -10.33 -0.83 17.96
N TYR A 189 -11.09 -1.72 17.37
CA TYR A 189 -11.81 -2.76 18.10
C TYR A 189 -10.90 -3.96 18.31
N VAL A 190 -10.83 -4.44 19.54
CA VAL A 190 -10.02 -5.59 19.92
C VAL A 190 -10.92 -6.78 20.17
N TYR A 191 -10.81 -7.81 19.34
CA TYR A 191 -11.55 -9.06 19.47
C TYR A 191 -10.61 -10.19 19.91
N GLY A 192 -11.16 -11.19 20.61
CA GLY A 192 -10.43 -12.43 20.88
C GLY A 192 -10.33 -13.29 19.61
N SER A 193 -9.17 -13.88 19.34
CA SER A 193 -8.96 -14.71 18.16
C SER A 193 -9.67 -16.09 18.24
N ASP A 194 -9.95 -16.57 19.45
CA ASP A 194 -10.58 -17.87 19.68
C ASP A 194 -12.11 -17.83 19.62
N ASP A 195 -12.69 -16.75 20.17
CA ASP A 195 -14.14 -16.62 20.34
C ASP A 195 -14.80 -15.54 19.48
N TYR A 196 -14.00 -14.71 18.80
CA TYR A 196 -14.43 -13.57 17.99
C TYR A 196 -15.31 -12.55 18.72
N GLN A 197 -15.19 -12.50 20.07
CA GLN A 197 -15.95 -11.56 20.90
C GLN A 197 -15.17 -10.26 21.09
N LEU A 198 -15.88 -9.15 21.08
CA LEU A 198 -15.31 -7.84 21.39
C LEU A 198 -14.84 -7.83 22.85
N LYS A 199 -13.57 -7.52 23.07
CA LYS A 199 -12.92 -7.46 24.37
C LYS A 199 -12.68 -6.02 24.80
N ASP A 200 -12.31 -5.14 23.85
CA ASP A 200 -11.89 -3.77 24.16
C ASP A 200 -12.03 -2.85 22.94
N LYS A 201 -11.94 -1.54 23.17
CA LYS A 201 -11.80 -0.49 22.16
C LYS A 201 -10.68 0.44 22.58
N ILE A 202 -9.75 0.69 21.67
CA ILE A 202 -8.57 1.53 21.91
C ILE A 202 -8.39 2.58 20.82
N PRO A 203 -7.90 3.80 21.13
CA PRO A 203 -7.69 4.31 22.48
C PRO A 203 -9.00 4.67 23.17
N ASP A 204 -9.00 4.71 24.48
CA ASP A 204 -10.06 5.30 25.30
C ASP A 204 -9.73 6.79 25.54
N MET A 205 -10.10 7.61 24.55
CA MET A 205 -9.78 9.06 24.51
C MET A 205 -10.93 9.86 23.95
N GLU A 206 -11.14 11.05 24.54
CA GLU A 206 -12.16 11.98 24.09
C GLU A 206 -11.65 12.95 22.99
N PRO A 207 -12.54 13.52 22.17
CA PRO A 207 -12.18 14.51 21.18
C PRO A 207 -11.42 15.72 21.77
N GLY A 208 -10.21 15.93 21.29
CA GLY A 208 -9.32 17.01 21.76
C GLY A 208 -8.20 16.54 22.67
N GLU A 209 -8.23 15.32 23.16
CA GLU A 209 -7.12 14.71 23.88
C GLU A 209 -6.02 14.28 22.91
N GLU A 210 -4.78 14.28 23.41
CA GLU A 210 -3.64 13.81 22.64
C GLU A 210 -3.76 12.31 22.38
N GLY A 211 -3.65 11.92 21.10
CA GLY A 211 -3.85 10.53 20.71
C GLY A 211 -5.28 10.18 20.25
N PHE A 212 -6.27 11.06 20.42
CA PHE A 212 -7.60 10.84 19.86
C PHE A 212 -7.52 10.57 18.35
N ILE A 213 -8.18 9.52 17.87
CA ILE A 213 -8.20 9.15 16.45
C ILE A 213 -9.41 9.81 15.77
N ARG A 214 -9.17 10.66 14.75
CA ARG A 214 -10.28 11.30 14.02
C ARG A 214 -10.85 10.45 12.92
N GLN A 215 -9.99 9.79 12.15
CA GLN A 215 -10.43 8.92 11.04
C GLN A 215 -9.42 7.80 10.81
N CYS A 216 -9.60 6.73 11.55
CA CYS A 216 -8.81 5.52 11.41
C CYS A 216 -9.00 4.89 10.02
N THR A 217 -7.93 4.72 9.25
CA THR A 217 -8.00 4.06 7.94
C THR A 217 -7.24 2.76 7.87
N ASN A 218 -6.04 2.72 8.41
CA ASN A 218 -5.20 1.52 8.40
C ASN A 218 -4.48 1.37 9.74
N LEU A 219 -4.08 0.14 10.03
CA LEU A 219 -3.30 -0.21 11.20
C LEU A 219 -2.17 -1.17 10.83
N THR A 220 -1.08 -1.13 11.57
CA THR A 220 0.00 -2.11 11.49
C THR A 220 0.67 -2.30 12.84
N LEU A 221 1.28 -3.45 13.02
CA LEU A 221 1.95 -3.82 14.26
C LEU A 221 3.46 -3.75 14.07
N GLY A 222 4.11 -3.01 14.96
CA GLY A 222 5.53 -3.15 15.22
C GLY A 222 5.76 -4.07 16.43
N PRO A 223 7.02 -4.31 16.83
CA PRO A 223 7.33 -5.23 17.94
C PRO A 223 6.64 -4.92 19.27
N GLU A 224 6.44 -3.64 19.57
CA GLU A 224 5.86 -3.18 20.84
C GLU A 224 4.79 -2.08 20.65
N LYS A 225 4.49 -1.73 19.42
CA LYS A 225 3.63 -0.59 19.09
C LYS A 225 2.57 -0.98 18.07
N LEU A 226 1.37 -0.45 18.26
CA LEU A 226 0.33 -0.38 17.27
C LEU A 226 0.43 0.98 16.58
N PHE A 227 0.58 0.98 15.26
CA PHE A 227 0.53 2.18 14.44
C PHE A 227 -0.83 2.29 13.76
N VAL A 228 -1.38 3.50 13.73
CA VAL A 228 -2.69 3.78 13.17
C VAL A 228 -2.60 4.98 12.23
N SER A 229 -2.96 4.80 10.98
CA SER A 229 -3.09 5.90 10.03
C SER A 229 -4.37 6.67 10.31
N ASP A 230 -4.22 7.92 10.74
CA ASP A 230 -5.32 8.85 11.00
C ASP A 230 -5.42 9.87 9.85
N MET A 231 -6.27 9.58 8.89
CA MET A 231 -6.49 10.45 7.75
C MET A 231 -7.16 11.78 8.16
N GLY A 232 -7.91 11.81 9.25
CA GLY A 232 -8.57 13.01 9.75
C GLY A 232 -7.61 14.02 10.38
N ASP A 233 -6.51 13.54 10.97
CA ASP A 233 -5.44 14.37 11.54
C ASP A 233 -4.18 14.43 10.65
N PHE A 234 -4.20 13.79 9.49
CA PHE A 234 -3.09 13.79 8.53
C PHE A 234 -1.77 13.29 9.14
N ASN A 235 -1.84 12.24 9.96
CA ASN A 235 -0.69 11.68 10.63
C ASN A 235 -0.82 10.17 10.83
N VAL A 236 0.23 9.57 11.38
CA VAL A 236 0.21 8.21 11.90
C VAL A 236 0.46 8.27 13.39
N LYS A 237 -0.44 7.73 14.19
CA LYS A 237 -0.34 7.66 15.65
C LYS A 237 0.21 6.31 16.08
N ALA A 238 1.04 6.32 17.09
CA ALA A 238 1.59 5.12 17.72
C ALA A 238 1.02 4.95 19.13
N PHE A 239 0.57 3.74 19.41
CA PHE A 239 0.03 3.34 20.71
C PHE A 239 0.79 2.15 21.27
N SER A 240 0.78 1.99 22.58
CA SER A 240 1.20 0.74 23.21
C SER A 240 0.19 -0.39 22.92
N SER A 241 0.55 -1.62 23.20
CA SER A 241 -0.36 -2.78 23.10
C SER A 241 -1.62 -2.66 23.99
N GLY A 242 -1.59 -1.81 25.00
CA GLY A 242 -2.72 -1.49 25.88
C GLY A 242 -3.49 -0.23 25.49
N GLY A 243 -3.21 0.39 24.32
CA GLY A 243 -3.94 1.55 23.81
C GLY A 243 -3.46 2.91 24.34
N ALA A 244 -2.39 2.99 25.16
CA ALA A 244 -1.84 4.27 25.58
C ALA A 244 -1.13 4.96 24.41
N PHE A 245 -1.40 6.25 24.20
CA PHE A 245 -0.73 7.04 23.17
C PHE A 245 0.76 7.20 23.47
N LEU A 246 1.59 7.03 22.46
CA LEU A 246 3.05 7.11 22.60
C LEU A 246 3.65 8.27 21.80
N SER A 247 3.24 8.42 20.54
CA SER A 247 3.78 9.43 19.63
C SER A 247 2.95 9.54 18.38
N GLN A 248 3.26 10.55 17.55
CA GLN A 248 2.73 10.66 16.20
C GLN A 248 3.80 11.07 15.19
N VAL A 249 3.59 10.67 13.94
CA VAL A 249 4.46 11.02 12.81
C VAL A 249 3.64 11.74 11.75
N GLY A 250 4.16 12.86 11.27
CA GLY A 250 3.51 13.64 10.23
C GLY A 250 2.50 14.66 10.76
N ARG A 251 1.98 15.45 9.83
CA ARG A 251 0.98 16.51 10.02
C ARG A 251 0.46 16.92 8.65
N TYR A 252 -0.63 17.66 8.58
CA TYR A 252 -1.07 18.25 7.33
C TYR A 252 0.01 19.10 6.67
N GLY A 253 0.28 18.91 5.39
CA GLY A 253 1.23 19.71 4.63
C GLY A 253 1.57 19.13 3.27
N LYS A 254 2.41 19.88 2.52
CA LYS A 254 2.82 19.55 1.15
C LYS A 254 4.34 19.31 1.02
N HIS A 255 5.02 19.20 2.15
CA HIS A 255 6.46 18.95 2.18
C HIS A 255 6.76 17.53 2.65
N PRO A 256 7.90 16.95 2.28
CA PRO A 256 8.34 15.67 2.84
C PRO A 256 8.26 15.66 4.37
N GLY A 257 7.79 14.56 4.95
CA GLY A 257 7.48 14.44 6.38
C GLY A 257 6.11 14.96 6.78
N SER A 258 5.31 15.47 5.82
CA SER A 258 3.90 15.84 6.00
C SER A 258 3.02 15.00 5.13
N PHE A 259 1.72 14.95 5.43
CA PHE A 259 0.75 14.17 4.67
C PHE A 259 -0.45 15.03 4.25
N THR A 260 -1.05 14.63 3.12
CA THR A 260 -2.33 15.16 2.68
C THR A 260 -3.41 14.07 2.68
N ARG A 261 -3.03 12.82 2.43
CA ARG A 261 -3.96 11.69 2.48
C ARG A 261 -3.25 10.39 2.89
N PRO A 262 -2.80 10.31 4.16
CA PRO A 262 -2.16 9.10 4.65
C PRO A 262 -3.14 7.93 4.62
N LYS A 263 -2.67 6.76 4.19
CA LYS A 263 -3.44 5.52 4.07
C LYS A 263 -2.65 4.32 4.58
N GLY A 264 -2.38 3.33 3.73
CA GLY A 264 -1.67 2.12 4.07
C GLY A 264 -0.36 2.38 4.78
N ILE A 265 -0.10 1.61 5.81
CA ILE A 265 1.12 1.69 6.62
C ILE A 265 1.68 0.28 6.84
N ALA A 266 3.00 0.19 6.89
CA ALA A 266 3.71 -1.05 7.22
C ALA A 266 4.96 -0.72 8.03
N VAL A 267 5.49 -1.69 8.76
CA VAL A 267 6.72 -1.55 9.57
C VAL A 267 7.68 -2.67 9.19
N ASP A 268 8.95 -2.32 8.91
CA ASP A 268 9.98 -3.31 8.65
C ASP A 268 10.63 -3.85 9.95
N ARG A 269 11.52 -4.83 9.82
CA ARG A 269 12.24 -5.41 10.97
C ARG A 269 13.17 -4.44 11.69
N ASP A 270 13.59 -3.38 11.00
CA ASP A 270 14.41 -2.29 11.55
C ASP A 270 13.56 -1.20 12.21
N GLN A 271 12.24 -1.44 12.33
CA GLN A 271 11.24 -0.53 12.88
C GLN A 271 11.08 0.76 12.07
N ASN A 272 11.41 0.76 10.79
CA ASN A 272 11.06 1.86 9.91
C ASN A 272 9.58 1.79 9.54
N LEU A 273 8.90 2.91 9.65
CA LEU A 273 7.50 3.07 9.30
C LEU A 273 7.36 3.55 7.85
N PHE A 274 6.66 2.78 7.05
CA PHE A 274 6.28 3.10 5.67
C PHE A 274 4.87 3.65 5.65
N VAL A 275 4.67 4.81 5.05
CA VAL A 275 3.35 5.47 4.99
C VAL A 275 3.03 5.84 3.55
N VAL A 276 1.94 5.32 3.03
CA VAL A 276 1.37 5.73 1.74
C VAL A 276 0.73 7.10 1.88
N ASP A 277 1.12 8.07 1.07
CA ASP A 277 0.31 9.26 0.84
C ASP A 277 -0.36 9.18 -0.53
N ALA A 278 -1.67 8.91 -0.52
CA ALA A 278 -2.43 8.75 -1.75
C ALA A 278 -2.59 10.05 -2.57
N ALA A 279 -2.43 11.21 -1.96
CA ALA A 279 -2.51 12.49 -2.65
C ALA A 279 -1.18 12.89 -3.30
N PHE A 280 -0.06 12.51 -2.71
CA PHE A 280 1.27 12.70 -3.29
C PHE A 280 1.71 11.52 -4.17
N GLU A 281 0.93 10.43 -4.17
CA GLU A 281 1.21 9.23 -4.95
C GLU A 281 2.60 8.65 -4.64
N ASN A 282 2.98 8.62 -3.36
CA ASN A 282 4.26 8.13 -2.90
C ASN A 282 4.14 7.34 -1.58
N VAL A 283 5.24 6.70 -1.21
CA VAL A 283 5.45 6.11 0.11
C VAL A 283 6.59 6.86 0.79
N GLN A 284 6.36 7.37 1.99
CA GLN A 284 7.37 7.98 2.84
C GLN A 284 7.84 7.00 3.90
N ILE A 285 9.15 6.97 4.18
CA ILE A 285 9.79 6.06 5.14
C ILE A 285 10.34 6.87 6.30
N PHE A 286 9.96 6.51 7.52
CA PHE A 286 10.41 7.15 8.76
C PHE A 286 11.14 6.14 9.63
N ASN A 287 12.16 6.59 10.36
CA ASN A 287 12.81 5.75 11.36
C ASN A 287 11.97 5.61 12.64
N SER A 288 12.43 4.81 13.60
CA SER A 288 11.77 4.57 14.89
C SER A 288 11.60 5.83 15.75
N GLN A 289 12.34 6.92 15.46
CA GLN A 289 12.22 8.23 16.10
C GLN A 289 11.24 9.16 15.36
N GLY A 290 10.60 8.70 14.27
CA GLY A 290 9.67 9.51 13.47
C GLY A 290 10.36 10.52 12.53
N GLN A 291 11.65 10.38 12.27
CA GLN A 291 12.38 11.20 11.33
C GLN A 291 12.24 10.63 9.92
N LEU A 292 11.93 11.49 8.94
CA LEU A 292 11.87 11.08 7.55
C LEU A 292 13.25 10.65 7.05
N LEU A 293 13.32 9.44 6.50
CA LEU A 293 14.52 8.92 5.86
C LEU A 293 14.53 9.20 4.36
N MET A 294 13.43 8.89 3.68
CA MET A 294 13.27 9.08 2.24
C MET A 294 11.81 8.90 1.82
N HIS A 295 11.54 9.10 0.54
CA HIS A 295 10.30 8.69 -0.11
C HIS A 295 10.60 8.05 -1.48
N PHE A 296 9.67 7.25 -1.98
CA PHE A 296 9.75 6.63 -3.30
C PHE A 296 8.37 6.57 -3.97
N GLY A 297 8.36 6.30 -5.28
CA GLY A 297 7.17 6.43 -6.11
C GLY A 297 6.97 7.87 -6.58
N GLY A 298 5.77 8.22 -6.95
CA GLY A 298 5.42 9.57 -7.39
C GLY A 298 4.45 9.59 -8.56
N SER A 299 3.86 10.76 -8.79
CA SER A 299 2.93 11.06 -9.88
C SER A 299 3.70 11.40 -11.16
N TYR A 300 4.19 10.39 -11.86
CA TYR A 300 4.86 10.53 -13.15
C TYR A 300 4.42 9.40 -14.11
N GLY A 301 4.78 9.49 -15.39
CA GLY A 301 4.56 8.40 -16.33
C GLY A 301 5.70 7.39 -16.33
N GLY A 302 5.39 6.09 -16.32
CA GLY A 302 6.38 5.04 -16.46
C GLY A 302 6.50 4.07 -15.29
N LYS A 303 7.59 3.29 -15.29
CA LYS A 303 7.87 2.26 -14.29
C LYS A 303 8.02 2.87 -12.90
N GLY A 304 7.42 2.23 -11.90
CA GLY A 304 7.52 2.67 -10.50
C GLY A 304 6.68 3.90 -10.15
N ALA A 305 5.85 4.41 -11.08
CA ALA A 305 4.85 5.44 -10.79
C ALA A 305 3.71 4.85 -9.98
N MET A 306 3.09 5.69 -9.16
CA MET A 306 1.92 5.33 -8.35
C MET A 306 0.69 6.11 -8.81
N TRP A 307 -0.49 5.48 -8.66
CA TRP A 307 -1.77 6.00 -9.14
C TRP A 307 -2.83 5.83 -8.07
N LEU A 308 -2.97 6.84 -7.22
CA LEU A 308 -3.81 6.82 -6.03
C LEU A 308 -3.52 5.58 -5.17
N PRO A 309 -2.29 5.40 -4.67
CA PRO A 309 -1.92 4.23 -3.89
C PRO A 309 -2.79 4.09 -2.63
N ALA A 310 -3.04 2.85 -2.20
CA ALA A 310 -3.95 2.58 -1.09
C ALA A 310 -3.30 1.82 0.06
N ALA A 311 -2.56 0.76 -0.22
CA ALA A 311 -1.90 -0.05 0.78
C ALA A 311 -0.42 -0.23 0.47
N VAL A 312 0.35 -0.50 1.50
CA VAL A 312 1.74 -0.95 1.43
C VAL A 312 1.90 -2.17 2.31
N GLU A 313 2.61 -3.19 1.80
CA GLU A 313 2.92 -4.42 2.52
C GLU A 313 4.41 -4.74 2.39
N ILE A 314 5.04 -5.16 3.47
CA ILE A 314 6.44 -5.57 3.50
C ILE A 314 6.51 -7.09 3.65
N SER A 315 7.26 -7.75 2.78
CA SER A 315 7.44 -9.20 2.82
C SER A 315 8.90 -9.60 2.71
N TYR A 316 9.32 -10.50 3.56
CA TYR A 316 10.64 -11.14 3.54
C TYR A 316 10.61 -12.51 2.84
N GLU A 317 9.46 -12.86 2.28
CA GLU A 317 9.22 -14.10 1.56
C GLU A 317 9.34 -13.88 0.05
N ASN A 318 9.48 -14.96 -0.72
CA ASN A 318 9.52 -14.94 -2.19
C ASN A 318 10.66 -14.12 -2.83
N LEU A 319 11.74 -13.82 -2.11
CA LEU A 319 12.85 -13.04 -2.63
C LEU A 319 13.46 -13.68 -3.89
N SER A 320 13.54 -15.01 -3.94
CA SER A 320 14.08 -15.75 -5.09
C SER A 320 13.23 -15.59 -6.37
N TYR A 321 11.92 -15.38 -6.23
CA TYR A 321 11.03 -15.13 -7.37
C TYR A 321 11.37 -13.78 -8.03
N PHE A 322 11.72 -12.78 -7.23
CA PHE A 322 11.99 -11.42 -7.70
C PHE A 322 13.47 -11.15 -7.97
N GLN A 323 14.38 -12.07 -7.59
CA GLN A 323 15.82 -11.91 -7.82
C GLN A 323 16.20 -11.59 -9.29
N PRO A 324 15.54 -12.16 -10.33
CA PRO A 324 15.82 -11.82 -11.73
C PRO A 324 15.53 -10.37 -12.13
N TYR A 325 14.79 -9.63 -11.32
CA TYR A 325 14.46 -8.21 -11.55
C TYR A 325 15.41 -7.26 -10.83
N VAL A 326 16.28 -7.78 -9.97
CA VAL A 326 17.22 -6.98 -9.17
C VAL A 326 18.48 -6.73 -9.98
N GLU A 327 18.95 -5.48 -10.00
CA GLU A 327 20.25 -5.13 -10.60
C GLU A 327 21.37 -5.97 -10.01
N GLU A 328 22.32 -6.38 -10.86
CA GLU A 328 23.42 -7.29 -10.46
C GLU A 328 24.28 -6.75 -9.31
N SER A 329 24.41 -5.43 -9.22
CA SER A 329 25.17 -4.75 -8.17
C SER A 329 24.49 -4.77 -6.80
N PHE A 330 23.21 -5.15 -6.72
CA PHE A 330 22.44 -5.11 -5.48
C PHE A 330 22.12 -6.49 -4.92
N GLU A 331 21.95 -6.52 -3.60
CA GLU A 331 21.35 -7.61 -2.83
C GLU A 331 19.93 -7.21 -2.40
N LEU A 332 18.95 -8.07 -2.65
CA LEU A 332 17.56 -7.88 -2.24
C LEU A 332 17.35 -8.28 -0.78
N LYS A 333 16.89 -7.37 0.06
CA LYS A 333 16.68 -7.60 1.50
C LYS A 333 15.22 -7.96 1.82
N TYR A 334 14.27 -7.27 1.22
CA TYR A 334 12.83 -7.56 1.33
C TYR A 334 12.06 -6.89 0.20
N LEU A 335 10.81 -7.30 0.06
CA LEU A 335 9.86 -6.80 -0.93
C LEU A 335 8.92 -5.79 -0.31
N ILE A 336 8.49 -4.83 -1.13
CA ILE A 336 7.50 -3.83 -0.78
C ILE A 336 6.43 -3.85 -1.87
N TYR A 337 5.23 -4.29 -1.53
CA TYR A 337 4.07 -4.26 -2.42
C TYR A 337 3.28 -2.98 -2.18
N VAL A 338 2.90 -2.29 -3.24
CA VAL A 338 2.06 -1.08 -3.16
C VAL A 338 0.90 -1.23 -4.13
N SER A 339 -0.33 -1.23 -3.61
CA SER A 339 -1.53 -1.27 -4.44
C SER A 339 -1.89 0.12 -4.96
N ASN A 340 -2.28 0.20 -6.24
CA ASN A 340 -2.74 1.42 -6.90
C ASN A 340 -4.20 1.25 -7.35
N GLN A 341 -5.09 2.10 -6.88
CA GLN A 341 -6.52 1.99 -7.23
C GLN A 341 -6.79 2.25 -8.71
N TYR A 342 -5.94 3.02 -9.34
CA TYR A 342 -6.03 3.41 -10.75
C TYR A 342 -4.71 3.18 -11.48
N GLY A 343 -4.65 3.61 -12.73
CA GLY A 343 -3.45 3.52 -13.56
C GLY A 343 -3.20 2.13 -14.14
N PRO A 344 -2.13 2.00 -14.93
CA PRO A 344 -1.81 0.76 -15.62
C PRO A 344 -1.15 -0.29 -14.73
N ALA A 345 -0.42 0.12 -13.69
CA ALA A 345 0.25 -0.75 -12.73
C ALA A 345 -0.61 -0.88 -11.48
N LYS A 346 -1.24 -2.03 -11.25
CA LYS A 346 -2.23 -2.22 -10.19
C LYS A 346 -1.59 -2.56 -8.84
N VAL A 347 -0.57 -3.39 -8.83
CA VAL A 347 0.24 -3.67 -7.65
C VAL A 347 1.70 -3.55 -8.06
N ASN A 348 2.35 -2.50 -7.60
CA ASN A 348 3.78 -2.31 -7.79
C ASN A 348 4.56 -3.16 -6.79
N VAL A 349 5.66 -3.74 -7.23
CA VAL A 349 6.61 -4.46 -6.40
C VAL A 349 7.95 -3.75 -6.44
N TYR A 350 8.39 -3.33 -5.27
CA TYR A 350 9.72 -2.74 -5.07
C TYR A 350 10.56 -3.67 -4.20
N GLY A 351 11.86 -3.59 -4.34
CA GLY A 351 12.84 -4.24 -3.47
C GLY A 351 13.55 -3.23 -2.59
N ARG A 352 13.67 -3.51 -1.31
CA ARG A 352 14.69 -2.90 -0.48
C ARG A 352 16.02 -3.53 -0.86
N VAL A 353 16.95 -2.73 -1.34
CA VAL A 353 18.23 -3.21 -1.86
C VAL A 353 19.41 -2.59 -1.12
N GLU A 354 20.53 -3.30 -1.12
CA GLU A 354 21.83 -2.83 -0.65
C GLU A 354 22.89 -3.17 -1.67
N GLU A 355 23.89 -2.29 -1.84
CA GLU A 355 25.03 -2.56 -2.70
C GLU A 355 25.79 -3.79 -2.20
N LYS A 356 26.09 -4.71 -3.11
CA LYS A 356 26.98 -5.84 -2.80
C LYS A 356 28.36 -5.31 -2.46
N PRO A 357 29.07 -5.93 -1.49
CA PRO A 357 30.46 -5.61 -1.26
C PRO A 357 31.24 -5.72 -2.58
N SER A 358 32.02 -4.69 -2.91
CA SER A 358 32.96 -4.78 -4.04
C SER A 358 33.83 -6.00 -3.83
N SER A 359 33.85 -6.91 -4.80
CA SER A 359 34.82 -8.03 -4.76
C SER A 359 36.21 -7.47 -4.67
N PRO A 360 37.08 -7.99 -3.76
CA PRO A 360 38.42 -7.50 -3.57
C PRO A 360 39.30 -7.67 -4.81
#